data_836207deb960ec9cbe890cfa7a665e55
#
_entry.id   836207deb960ec9cbe890cfa7a665e55
#
_cell.length_a   1.000
_cell.length_b   1.000
_cell.length_c   1.000
_cell.angle_alpha   90.00
_cell.angle_beta   90.00
_cell.angle_gamma   90.00
#
_symmetry.space_group_name_H-M   'P 1'
#
loop_
_entity.id
_entity.type
_entity.pdbx_description
1 polymer ?
#
loop_
_entity_poly.entity_id
_entity_poly.type
_entity_poly.pdbx_seq_one_letter_code
_entity_poly.pdbx_strand_id
1 'polypeptide(L)'
;MNVQDAIATRRSVRDFLDTPVPGDVIRRVVEQALRAPSGGNLQPWHLHVVGGDRLSELKAIMHTRVQEAPGGEGSEYDIYPRELVAPYRDRRFAVGEAMYERLGIPREDKSARREWFARNYQFFGAPL
;
A
#
# COMPACT_ATOMS: atom_id res chain seq x y z
N MET A 1 2.67 24.49 5.03
CA MET A 1 1.50 23.77 4.47
C MET A 1 0.50 23.63 5.60
N ASN A 2 -0.73 24.11 5.42
CA ASN A 2 -1.80 23.94 6.40
C ASN A 2 -2.52 22.57 6.18
N VAL A 3 -3.45 22.22 7.07
CA VAL A 3 -4.17 20.94 7.01
C VAL A 3 -4.99 20.80 5.71
N GLN A 4 -5.62 21.86 5.25
CA GLN A 4 -6.40 21.84 4.00
C GLN A 4 -5.51 21.59 2.80
N ASP A 5 -4.34 22.23 2.73
CA ASP A 5 -3.36 21.99 1.67
C ASP A 5 -2.87 20.55 1.69
N ALA A 6 -2.59 19.99 2.88
CA ALA A 6 -2.15 18.60 3.03
C ALA A 6 -3.19 17.62 2.49
N ILE A 7 -4.46 17.84 2.79
CA ILE A 7 -5.57 17.02 2.29
C ILE A 7 -5.71 17.17 0.77
N ALA A 8 -5.71 18.39 0.25
CA ALA A 8 -5.93 18.69 -1.17
C ALA A 8 -4.78 18.17 -2.06
N THR A 9 -3.55 18.18 -1.54
CA THR A 9 -2.35 17.79 -2.31
C THR A 9 -1.96 16.32 -2.13
N ARG A 10 -2.61 15.58 -1.22
CA ARG A 10 -2.31 14.16 -0.99
C ARG A 10 -2.43 13.36 -2.30
N ARG A 11 -1.44 12.52 -2.56
CA ARG A 11 -1.42 11.58 -3.69
C ARG A 11 -1.22 10.15 -3.16
N SER A 12 -1.76 9.17 -3.86
CA SER A 12 -1.44 7.75 -3.64
C SER A 12 -0.29 7.39 -4.58
N VAL A 13 0.93 7.48 -4.07
CA VAL A 13 2.14 7.13 -4.82
C VAL A 13 2.26 5.61 -4.88
N ARG A 14 2.52 5.06 -6.09
CA ARG A 14 2.67 3.63 -6.34
C ARG A 14 3.86 3.31 -7.24
N ASP A 15 4.86 4.16 -7.18
CA ASP A 15 6.15 3.95 -7.81
C ASP A 15 7.19 4.82 -7.09
N PHE A 16 8.20 4.20 -6.52
CA PHE A 16 9.21 4.87 -5.71
C PHE A 16 10.58 4.72 -6.36
N LEU A 17 11.41 5.72 -6.15
CA LEU A 17 12.82 5.66 -6.51
C LEU A 17 13.56 4.73 -5.53
N ASP A 18 14.55 4.01 -6.04
CA ASP A 18 15.47 3.21 -5.22
C ASP A 18 16.57 4.10 -4.60
N THR A 19 16.18 5.22 -4.05
CA THR A 19 17.09 6.17 -3.42
C THR A 19 17.03 5.97 -1.91
N PRO A 20 18.14 5.66 -1.25
CA PRO A 20 18.17 5.49 0.20
C PRO A 20 17.63 6.73 0.92
N VAL A 21 16.76 6.51 1.91
CA VAL A 21 16.23 7.59 2.75
C VAL A 21 17.18 7.81 3.93
N PRO A 22 17.66 9.04 4.18
CA PRO A 22 18.53 9.33 5.32
C PRO A 22 17.88 8.94 6.66
N GLY A 23 18.68 8.36 7.55
CA GLY A 23 18.18 7.85 8.84
C GLY A 23 17.55 8.92 9.76
N ASP A 24 18.00 10.15 9.66
CA ASP A 24 17.39 11.29 10.37
C ASP A 24 16.00 11.65 9.85
N VAL A 25 15.79 11.51 8.53
CA VAL A 25 14.47 11.67 7.91
C VAL A 25 13.51 10.60 8.39
N ILE A 26 13.97 9.34 8.38
CA ILE A 26 13.17 8.20 8.86
C ILE A 26 12.79 8.42 10.32
N ARG A 27 13.76 8.73 11.18
CA ARG A 27 13.53 8.99 12.61
C ARG A 27 12.48 10.07 12.82
N ARG A 28 12.62 11.21 12.14
CA ARG A 28 11.68 12.33 12.24
C ARG A 28 10.26 11.95 11.82
N VAL A 29 10.11 11.16 10.75
CA VAL A 29 8.80 10.69 10.29
C VAL A 29 8.17 9.74 11.31
N VAL A 30 8.95 8.80 11.84
CA VAL A 30 8.50 7.85 12.88
C VAL A 30 8.09 8.58 14.16
N GLU A 31 8.90 9.51 14.65
CA GLU A 31 8.60 10.33 15.83
C GLU A 31 7.30 11.13 15.67
N GLN A 32 7.03 11.66 14.48
CA GLN A 32 5.78 12.34 14.17
C GLN A 32 4.59 11.36 14.12
N ALA A 33 4.77 10.18 13.54
CA ALA A 33 3.73 9.15 13.48
C ALA A 33 3.33 8.63 14.87
N LEU A 34 4.28 8.52 15.79
CA LEU A 34 4.03 8.13 17.18
C LEU A 34 3.15 9.13 17.98
N ARG A 35 2.91 10.33 17.44
CA ARG A 35 1.98 11.31 18.03
C ARG A 35 0.51 11.04 17.70
N ALA A 36 0.20 9.97 16.95
CA ALA A 36 -1.17 9.57 16.68
C ALA A 36 -1.95 9.36 17.99
N PRO A 37 -3.23 9.75 18.07
CA PRO A 37 -4.02 9.48 19.27
C PRO A 37 -4.32 7.99 19.42
N SER A 38 -4.48 7.54 20.66
CA SER A 38 -4.90 6.19 20.98
C SER A 38 -5.89 6.17 22.13
N GLY A 39 -6.72 5.14 22.22
CA GLY A 39 -7.67 4.97 23.31
C GLY A 39 -6.96 4.99 24.66
N GLY A 40 -7.36 5.90 25.56
CA GLY A 40 -6.70 6.07 26.85
C GLY A 40 -5.22 6.43 26.77
N ASN A 41 -4.73 6.89 25.63
CA ASN A 41 -3.32 7.16 25.36
C ASN A 41 -2.40 5.94 25.63
N LEU A 42 -2.88 4.74 25.34
CA LEU A 42 -2.14 3.49 25.56
C LEU A 42 -0.91 3.34 24.66
N GLN A 43 -0.89 4.02 23.52
CA GLN A 43 0.21 3.98 22.56
C GLN A 43 0.65 2.53 22.19
N PRO A 44 -0.27 1.66 21.73
CA PRO A 44 -0.04 0.21 21.62
C PRO A 44 0.78 -0.21 20.39
N TRP A 45 1.30 0.73 19.66
CA TRP A 45 2.04 0.45 18.42
C TRP A 45 3.49 0.06 18.68
N HIS A 46 3.94 -0.91 17.91
CA HIS A 46 5.34 -1.24 17.72
C HIS A 46 5.68 -0.99 16.26
N LEU A 47 6.63 -0.08 15.99
CA LEU A 47 7.02 0.29 14.63
C LEU A 47 8.34 -0.38 14.27
N HIS A 48 8.35 -1.06 13.13
CA HIS A 48 9.54 -1.66 12.56
C HIS A 48 9.83 -0.99 11.22
N VAL A 49 11.00 -0.39 11.09
CA VAL A 49 11.49 0.14 9.81
C VAL A 49 12.41 -0.91 9.21
N VAL A 50 12.06 -1.37 8.01
CA VAL A 50 12.78 -2.43 7.32
C VAL A 50 13.37 -1.88 6.03
N GLY A 51 14.67 -2.01 5.84
CA GLY A 51 15.39 -1.55 4.65
C GLY A 51 16.58 -2.47 4.31
N GLY A 52 17.28 -2.18 3.21
CA GLY A 52 18.45 -2.95 2.77
C GLY A 52 18.15 -4.44 2.58
N ASP A 53 19.07 -5.31 3.02
CA ASP A 53 18.96 -6.76 2.85
C ASP A 53 17.70 -7.34 3.50
N ARG A 54 17.26 -6.81 4.64
CA ARG A 54 16.06 -7.27 5.31
C ARG A 54 14.78 -6.97 4.52
N LEU A 55 14.75 -5.83 3.84
CA LEU A 55 13.65 -5.52 2.93
C LEU A 55 13.67 -6.46 1.71
N SER A 56 14.84 -6.78 1.19
CA SER A 56 15.01 -7.73 0.09
C SER A 56 14.53 -9.13 0.47
N GLU A 57 14.88 -9.60 1.65
CA GLU A 57 14.38 -10.87 2.21
C GLU A 57 12.85 -10.86 2.35
N LEU A 58 12.28 -9.79 2.90
CA LEU A 58 10.83 -9.63 3.04
C LEU A 58 10.13 -9.63 1.67
N LYS A 59 10.65 -8.89 0.69
CA LYS A 59 10.13 -8.87 -0.68
C LYS A 59 10.17 -10.27 -1.32
N ALA A 60 11.22 -11.05 -1.08
CA ALA A 60 11.34 -12.42 -1.59
C ALA A 60 10.29 -13.35 -0.96
N ILE A 61 10.07 -13.26 0.35
CA ILE A 61 9.02 -14.02 1.05
C ILE A 61 7.64 -13.66 0.47
N MET A 62 7.34 -12.37 0.37
CA MET A 62 6.05 -11.90 -0.16
C MET A 62 5.85 -12.34 -1.62
N HIS A 63 6.90 -12.31 -2.44
CA HIS A 63 6.84 -12.80 -3.82
C HIS A 63 6.44 -14.28 -3.87
N THR A 64 7.11 -15.12 -3.09
CA THR A 64 6.81 -16.55 -3.01
C THR A 64 5.36 -16.79 -2.58
N ARG A 65 4.90 -16.11 -1.51
CA ARG A 65 3.52 -16.25 -1.00
C ARG A 65 2.46 -15.86 -2.03
N VAL A 66 2.68 -14.77 -2.77
CA VAL A 66 1.75 -14.35 -3.84
C VAL A 66 1.64 -15.40 -4.95
N GLN A 67 2.73 -16.12 -5.25
CA GLN A 67 2.73 -17.20 -6.25
C GLN A 67 2.03 -18.48 -5.73
N GLU A 68 2.29 -18.83 -4.47
CA GLU A 68 1.71 -20.02 -3.83
C GLU A 68 0.22 -19.87 -3.54
N ALA A 69 -0.22 -18.68 -3.17
CA ALA A 69 -1.61 -18.37 -2.79
C ALA A 69 -2.17 -17.16 -3.55
N PRO A 70 -2.36 -17.25 -4.88
CA PRO A 70 -2.83 -16.11 -5.70
C PRO A 70 -4.25 -15.62 -5.33
N GLY A 71 -5.03 -16.44 -4.65
CA GLY A 71 -6.34 -16.08 -4.10
C GLY A 71 -6.29 -15.45 -2.70
N GLY A 72 -5.11 -15.37 -2.11
CA GLY A 72 -4.90 -14.95 -0.73
C GLY A 72 -5.01 -16.12 0.27
N GLU A 73 -4.53 -15.91 1.48
CA GLU A 73 -4.46 -16.92 2.55
C GLU A 73 -5.71 -16.92 3.48
N GLY A 74 -6.73 -16.16 3.11
CA GLY A 74 -7.88 -15.89 3.96
C GLY A 74 -7.64 -14.71 4.90
N SER A 75 -8.67 -13.92 5.11
CA SER A 75 -8.66 -12.79 6.04
C SER A 75 -9.55 -13.09 7.24
N GLU A 76 -9.21 -12.56 8.42
CA GLU A 76 -10.06 -12.65 9.61
C GLU A 76 -11.41 -11.97 9.40
N TYR A 77 -11.47 -10.98 8.52
CA TYR A 77 -12.68 -10.26 8.13
C TYR A 77 -12.59 -9.80 6.67
N ASP A 78 -13.74 -9.63 6.06
CA ASP A 78 -13.82 -9.18 4.67
C ASP A 78 -13.32 -7.74 4.53
N ILE A 79 -12.42 -7.46 3.58
CA ILE A 79 -11.92 -6.09 3.28
C ILE A 79 -13.07 -5.19 2.78
N TYR A 80 -14.01 -5.78 2.06
CA TYR A 80 -15.23 -5.11 1.59
C TYR A 80 -16.45 -5.86 2.09
N PRO A 81 -17.59 -5.17 2.29
CA PRO A 81 -18.87 -5.87 2.51
C PRO A 81 -19.12 -6.88 1.40
N ARG A 82 -19.63 -8.08 1.76
CA ARG A 82 -19.92 -9.15 0.79
C ARG A 82 -20.84 -8.70 -0.34
N GLU A 83 -21.83 -7.87 0.02
CA GLU A 83 -22.77 -7.29 -0.92
C GLU A 83 -22.48 -5.80 -1.13
N LEU A 84 -21.44 -5.50 -1.89
CA LEU A 84 -21.12 -4.11 -2.24
C LEU A 84 -22.07 -3.61 -3.33
N VAL A 85 -22.97 -2.69 -2.95
CA VAL A 85 -24.00 -2.10 -3.83
C VAL A 85 -23.62 -0.71 -4.32
N ALA A 86 -24.38 -0.18 -5.28
CA ALA A 86 -24.28 1.23 -5.70
C ALA A 86 -24.59 2.16 -4.51
N PRO A 87 -23.94 3.32 -4.40
CA PRO A 87 -22.93 3.87 -5.30
C PRO A 87 -21.50 3.40 -4.98
N TYR A 88 -21.30 2.58 -3.95
CA TYR A 88 -19.96 2.19 -3.46
C TYR A 88 -19.24 1.28 -4.44
N ARG A 89 -19.95 0.29 -4.98
CA ARG A 89 -19.45 -0.62 -6.02
C ARG A 89 -19.00 0.17 -7.26
N ASP A 90 -19.81 1.13 -7.68
CA ASP A 90 -19.56 1.88 -8.91
C ASP A 90 -18.36 2.80 -8.75
N ARG A 91 -18.18 3.43 -7.58
CA ARG A 91 -16.98 4.24 -7.25
C ARG A 91 -15.71 3.38 -7.22
N ARG A 92 -15.79 2.19 -6.61
CA ARG A 92 -14.66 1.25 -6.58
C ARG A 92 -14.27 0.81 -7.99
N PHE A 93 -15.26 0.52 -8.82
CA PHE A 93 -15.04 0.12 -10.21
C PHE A 93 -14.40 1.26 -11.01
N ALA A 94 -14.99 2.45 -10.95
CA ALA A 94 -14.52 3.62 -11.69
C ALA A 94 -13.06 3.99 -11.37
N VAL A 95 -12.67 4.00 -10.08
CA VAL A 95 -11.29 4.31 -9.71
C VAL A 95 -10.31 3.24 -10.17
N GLY A 96 -10.72 1.97 -10.17
CA GLY A 96 -9.90 0.87 -10.68
C GLY A 96 -9.66 0.98 -12.18
N GLU A 97 -10.71 1.19 -12.97
CA GLU A 97 -10.58 1.32 -14.42
C GLU A 97 -9.77 2.57 -14.80
N ALA A 98 -10.01 3.72 -14.17
CA ALA A 98 -9.22 4.93 -14.41
C ALA A 98 -7.72 4.75 -14.08
N MET A 99 -7.38 3.94 -13.07
CA MET A 99 -6.00 3.60 -12.77
C MET A 99 -5.37 2.74 -13.88
N TYR A 100 -6.05 1.67 -14.29
CA TYR A 100 -5.55 0.76 -15.33
C TYR A 100 -5.44 1.44 -16.69
N GLU A 101 -6.37 2.31 -17.03
CA GLU A 101 -6.31 3.14 -18.23
C GLU A 101 -5.04 3.98 -18.28
N ARG A 102 -4.70 4.66 -17.17
CA ARG A 102 -3.46 5.45 -17.07
C ARG A 102 -2.19 4.62 -17.14
N LEU A 103 -2.26 3.36 -16.74
CA LEU A 103 -1.16 2.41 -16.83
C LEU A 103 -1.06 1.74 -18.21
N GLY A 104 -2.02 1.98 -19.12
CA GLY A 104 -2.08 1.31 -20.40
C GLY A 104 -2.38 -0.19 -20.31
N ILE A 105 -3.03 -0.64 -19.23
CA ILE A 105 -3.35 -2.05 -18.99
C ILE A 105 -4.83 -2.28 -19.31
N PRO A 106 -5.16 -2.88 -20.45
CA PRO A 106 -6.53 -3.10 -20.85
C PRO A 106 -7.26 -4.11 -19.93
N ARG A 107 -8.59 -4.08 -19.96
CA ARG A 107 -9.42 -4.91 -19.06
C ARG A 107 -9.27 -6.41 -19.30
N GLU A 108 -9.05 -6.80 -20.51
CA GLU A 108 -8.86 -8.17 -20.97
C GLU A 108 -7.49 -8.74 -20.55
N ASP A 109 -6.48 -7.89 -20.34
CA ASP A 109 -5.16 -8.34 -19.89
C ASP A 109 -5.15 -8.61 -18.39
N LYS A 110 -5.67 -9.77 -18.03
CA LYS A 110 -5.74 -10.24 -16.64
C LYS A 110 -4.36 -10.53 -16.04
N SER A 111 -3.38 -10.86 -16.88
CA SER A 111 -2.01 -11.13 -16.41
C SER A 111 -1.35 -9.85 -15.93
N ALA A 112 -1.32 -8.82 -16.80
CA ALA A 112 -0.74 -7.53 -16.44
C ALA A 112 -1.45 -6.88 -15.24
N ARG A 113 -2.79 -7.05 -15.12
CA ARG A 113 -3.53 -6.58 -13.94
C ARG A 113 -3.11 -7.31 -12.66
N ARG A 114 -2.87 -8.63 -12.70
CA ARG A 114 -2.36 -9.40 -11.54
C ARG A 114 -0.93 -9.01 -11.20
N GLU A 115 -0.07 -8.85 -12.18
CA GLU A 115 1.30 -8.39 -11.98
C GLU A 115 1.35 -7.00 -11.33
N TRP A 116 0.52 -6.08 -11.82
CA TRP A 116 0.38 -4.76 -11.20
C TRP A 116 -0.12 -4.86 -9.76
N PHE A 117 -1.12 -5.70 -9.49
CA PHE A 117 -1.62 -5.93 -8.15
C PHE A 117 -0.54 -6.49 -7.22
N ALA A 118 0.29 -7.41 -7.70
CA ALA A 118 1.39 -8.00 -6.95
C ALA A 118 2.45 -6.96 -6.50
N ARG A 119 2.53 -5.80 -7.16
CA ARG A 119 3.41 -4.71 -6.73
C ARG A 119 3.07 -4.16 -5.33
N ASN A 120 1.84 -4.34 -4.84
CA ASN A 120 1.50 -4.02 -3.45
C ASN A 120 2.41 -4.77 -2.46
N TYR A 121 2.68 -6.03 -2.76
CA TYR A 121 3.53 -6.92 -1.95
C TYR A 121 5.03 -6.72 -2.19
N GLN A 122 5.38 -5.86 -3.13
CA GLN A 122 6.74 -5.38 -3.38
C GLN A 122 6.92 -3.92 -2.94
N PHE A 123 5.94 -3.41 -2.15
CA PHE A 123 5.93 -2.04 -1.63
C PHE A 123 6.12 -0.96 -2.69
N PHE A 124 5.70 -1.25 -3.94
CA PHE A 124 5.86 -0.38 -5.12
C PHE A 124 7.30 0.09 -5.36
N GLY A 125 8.28 -0.71 -4.97
CA GLY A 125 9.70 -0.37 -5.12
C GLY A 125 10.27 0.52 -4.02
N ALA A 126 9.49 0.86 -2.99
CA ALA A 126 9.99 1.67 -1.89
C ALA A 126 11.27 1.08 -1.27
N PRO A 127 12.25 1.93 -0.88
CA PRO A 127 13.54 1.51 -0.32
C PRO A 127 13.48 1.13 1.17
N LEU A 128 12.31 1.33 1.80
CA LEU A 128 12.02 0.93 3.17
C LEU A 128 10.52 0.78 3.40
#